data_dac4ac2b2a32567262678abb19d0fab0
#
_entry.id   dac4ac2b2a32567262678abb19d0fab0
#
_cell.length_a   1.000
_cell.length_b   1.000
_cell.length_c   1.000
_cell.angle_alpha   90.00
_cell.angle_beta   90.00
_cell.angle_gamma   90.00
#
_symmetry.space_group_name_H-M   'P 1'
#
loop_
_entity.id
_entity.type
_entity.pdbx_description
1 polymer ?
#
loop_
_entity_poly.entity_id
_entity_poly.type
_entity_poly.pdbx_seq_one_letter_code
_entity_poly.pdbx_strand_id
1 'polypeptide(L)'
;MKEIEIGGRKIPLLYTTMEMIEIQEKIGCTAFELKDEVFGIYWEDEDDPMSARMKVTSDPERLKKFGKLIMILGNAGLEENGEEPNLTEKWILRHMKPPMILNMAVAVVNEIAEGNRMESPKTEGGNGPVDEGLEDEIGKKQQGS
;
A
#
# COMPACT_ATOMS: atom_id res chain seq x y z
N MET A 1 -6.03 -6.56 -7.76
CA MET A 1 -6.01 -6.27 -6.31
C MET A 1 -5.29 -7.40 -5.59
N LYS A 2 -4.46 -7.03 -4.62
CA LYS A 2 -3.84 -8.05 -3.77
C LYS A 2 -4.83 -8.48 -2.70
N GLU A 3 -4.62 -9.66 -2.16
CA GLU A 3 -5.46 -10.18 -1.08
C GLU A 3 -4.62 -10.50 0.14
N ILE A 4 -5.20 -10.29 1.30
CA ILE A 4 -4.62 -10.79 2.56
C ILE A 4 -5.67 -11.65 3.24
N GLU A 5 -5.23 -12.49 4.15
CA GLU A 5 -6.14 -13.35 4.89
C GLU A 5 -6.04 -13.04 6.37
N ILE A 6 -7.17 -12.71 6.99
CA ILE A 6 -7.25 -12.42 8.42
C ILE A 6 -8.42 -13.19 8.98
N GLY A 7 -8.17 -13.99 10.01
CA GLY A 7 -9.24 -14.73 10.67
C GLY A 7 -9.99 -15.68 9.74
N GLY A 8 -9.30 -16.24 8.76
CA GLY A 8 -9.92 -17.14 7.79
C GLY A 8 -10.66 -16.44 6.68
N ARG A 9 -10.68 -15.11 6.68
CA ARG A 9 -11.39 -14.33 5.68
C ARG A 9 -10.39 -13.72 4.70
N LYS A 10 -10.65 -13.88 3.41
CA LYS A 10 -9.84 -13.26 2.36
C LYS A 10 -10.33 -11.85 2.12
N ILE A 11 -9.41 -10.91 2.20
CA ILE A 11 -9.73 -9.49 2.11
C ILE A 11 -8.98 -8.88 0.93
N PRO A 12 -9.70 -8.43 -0.10
CA PRO A 12 -9.05 -7.75 -1.22
C PRO A 12 -8.65 -6.34 -0.81
N LEU A 13 -7.50 -5.91 -1.27
CA LEU A 13 -6.98 -4.58 -0.95
C LEU A 13 -7.07 -3.72 -2.20
N LEU A 14 -7.61 -2.51 -2.05
CA LEU A 14 -7.69 -1.55 -3.16
C LEU A 14 -7.16 -0.21 -2.70
N TYR A 15 -6.23 0.35 -3.47
CA TYR A 15 -5.69 1.67 -3.19
C TYR A 15 -5.88 2.56 -4.42
N THR A 16 -6.70 3.59 -4.26
CA THR A 16 -6.95 4.60 -5.29
C THR A 16 -6.85 5.98 -4.64
N THR A 17 -7.16 7.02 -5.41
CA THR A 17 -7.16 8.39 -4.88
C THR A 17 -8.10 8.54 -3.68
N MET A 18 -9.23 7.84 -3.69
CA MET A 18 -10.15 7.92 -2.55
C MET A 18 -9.50 7.42 -1.26
N GLU A 19 -8.77 6.30 -1.34
CA GLU A 19 -8.10 5.76 -0.17
C GLU A 19 -6.94 6.64 0.26
N MET A 20 -6.26 7.28 -0.69
CA MET A 20 -5.22 8.25 -0.35
C MET A 20 -5.80 9.37 0.52
N ILE A 21 -6.97 9.86 0.17
CA ILE A 21 -7.65 10.91 0.94
C ILE A 21 -8.06 10.38 2.32
N GLU A 22 -8.63 9.18 2.37
CA GLU A 22 -9.05 8.58 3.63
C GLU A 22 -7.87 8.36 4.58
N ILE A 23 -6.72 7.96 4.05
CA ILE A 23 -5.52 7.78 4.86
C ILE A 23 -5.15 9.09 5.54
N GLN A 24 -5.18 10.19 4.79
CA GLN A 24 -4.88 11.50 5.36
C GLN A 24 -5.87 11.87 6.45
N GLU A 25 -7.14 11.60 6.23
CA GLU A 25 -8.19 11.98 7.18
C GLU A 25 -8.21 11.11 8.42
N LYS A 26 -7.99 9.81 8.28
CA LYS A 26 -8.18 8.87 9.38
C LYS A 26 -6.89 8.48 10.09
N ILE A 27 -5.77 8.50 9.39
CA ILE A 27 -4.49 8.14 9.98
C ILE A 27 -3.66 9.39 10.30
N GLY A 28 -3.87 10.46 9.52
CA GLY A 28 -3.21 11.73 9.79
C GLY A 28 -1.87 11.90 9.11
N CYS A 29 -1.59 11.09 8.10
CA CYS A 29 -0.37 11.25 7.32
C CYS A 29 -0.68 11.03 5.84
N THR A 30 0.21 11.49 4.97
CA THR A 30 0.04 11.26 3.55
C THR A 30 0.41 9.83 3.21
N ALA A 31 -0.04 9.36 2.05
CA ALA A 31 0.33 8.03 1.59
C ALA A 31 1.84 7.90 1.43
N PHE A 32 2.52 9.00 1.10
CA PHE A 32 3.98 8.98 0.93
C PHE A 32 4.72 8.87 2.26
N GLU A 33 4.07 9.26 3.36
CA GLU A 33 4.65 9.19 4.70
C GLU A 33 4.42 7.85 5.39
N LEU A 34 3.61 6.97 4.80
CA LEU A 34 3.28 5.69 5.42
C LEU A 34 4.51 4.85 5.71
N LYS A 35 5.51 4.93 4.83
CA LYS A 35 6.75 4.18 5.00
C LYS A 35 7.41 4.48 6.35
N ASP A 36 7.38 5.74 6.76
CA ASP A 36 7.99 6.16 8.02
C ASP A 36 7.01 6.13 9.17
N GLU A 37 5.77 6.59 8.94
CA GLU A 37 4.81 6.79 10.02
C GLU A 37 4.12 5.51 10.45
N VAL A 38 3.89 4.58 9.51
CA VAL A 38 3.19 3.34 9.81
C VAL A 38 4.14 2.16 9.83
N PHE A 39 4.83 1.91 8.70
CA PHE A 39 5.66 0.72 8.59
C PHE A 39 6.98 0.83 9.32
N GLY A 40 7.61 2.00 9.31
CA GLY A 40 8.89 2.18 9.98
C GLY A 40 9.96 1.28 9.41
N ILE A 41 10.13 1.34 8.08
CA ILE A 41 11.10 0.48 7.40
C ILE A 41 12.51 1.00 7.66
N TYR A 42 13.41 0.08 8.04
CA TYR A 42 14.81 0.43 8.26
C TYR A 42 15.68 -0.77 7.92
N TRP A 43 16.98 -0.55 7.76
CA TRP A 43 17.94 -1.60 7.46
C TRP A 43 18.92 -1.72 8.62
N GLU A 44 19.12 -2.94 9.12
CA GLU A 44 20.10 -3.19 10.16
C GLU A 44 21.52 -3.02 9.62
N ASP A 45 21.72 -3.35 8.35
CA ASP A 45 22.97 -3.14 7.63
C ASP A 45 22.65 -2.44 6.33
N GLU A 46 23.05 -1.18 6.19
CA GLU A 46 22.71 -0.38 5.04
C GLU A 46 23.26 -0.94 3.73
N ASP A 47 24.30 -1.75 3.82
CA ASP A 47 24.89 -2.36 2.62
C ASP A 47 24.22 -3.68 2.24
N ASP A 48 23.31 -4.18 3.07
CA ASP A 48 22.65 -5.46 2.84
C ASP A 48 21.14 -5.26 2.68
N PRO A 49 20.63 -5.32 1.43
CA PRO A 49 19.18 -5.15 1.20
C PRO A 49 18.34 -6.18 1.94
N MET A 50 18.91 -7.33 2.26
CA MET A 50 18.17 -8.39 2.95
C MET A 50 18.01 -8.11 4.44
N SER A 51 18.64 -7.06 4.96
CA SER A 51 18.54 -6.72 6.36
C SER A 51 17.37 -5.77 6.66
N ALA A 52 16.47 -5.57 5.69
CA ALA A 52 15.32 -4.69 5.88
C ALA A 52 14.41 -5.21 6.99
N ARG A 53 13.96 -4.29 7.83
CA ARG A 53 13.08 -4.59 8.96
C ARG A 53 11.96 -3.56 9.01
N MET A 54 10.87 -3.89 9.70
CA MET A 54 9.75 -2.97 9.87
C MET A 54 9.40 -2.83 11.33
N LYS A 55 9.36 -1.60 11.81
CA LYS A 55 9.04 -1.34 13.22
C LYS A 55 7.58 -1.66 13.54
N VAL A 56 6.71 -1.71 12.54
CA VAL A 56 5.29 -2.00 12.74
C VAL A 56 5.06 -3.37 13.39
N THR A 57 6.00 -4.29 13.24
CA THR A 57 5.83 -5.63 13.80
C THR A 57 5.79 -5.64 15.32
N SER A 58 6.28 -4.59 15.98
CA SER A 58 6.37 -4.59 17.44
C SER A 58 5.99 -3.27 18.10
N ASP A 59 5.61 -2.26 17.33
CA ASP A 59 5.29 -0.93 17.88
C ASP A 59 3.78 -0.77 17.97
N PRO A 60 3.19 -0.69 19.19
CA PRO A 60 1.73 -0.60 19.33
C PRO A 60 1.10 0.57 18.60
N GLU A 61 1.75 1.75 18.59
CA GLU A 61 1.18 2.89 17.91
C GLU A 61 1.13 2.68 16.40
N ARG A 62 2.18 2.07 15.86
CA ARG A 62 2.20 1.77 14.43
C ARG A 62 1.20 0.67 14.09
N LEU A 63 1.01 -0.30 14.99
CA LEU A 63 0.03 -1.37 14.77
C LEU A 63 -1.38 -0.83 14.71
N LYS A 64 -1.71 0.16 15.54
CA LYS A 64 -3.02 0.79 15.47
C LYS A 64 -3.23 1.48 14.13
N LYS A 65 -2.23 2.20 13.67
CA LYS A 65 -2.31 2.87 12.36
C LYS A 65 -2.39 1.85 11.24
N PHE A 66 -1.67 0.74 11.37
CA PHE A 66 -1.71 -0.34 10.38
C PHE A 66 -3.10 -0.97 10.30
N GLY A 67 -3.74 -1.17 11.46
CA GLY A 67 -5.12 -1.67 11.49
C GLY A 67 -6.08 -0.75 10.75
N LYS A 68 -5.93 0.56 10.95
CA LYS A 68 -6.76 1.53 10.22
C LYS A 68 -6.47 1.47 8.72
N LEU A 69 -5.20 1.32 8.35
CA LEU A 69 -4.82 1.25 6.95
C LEU A 69 -5.44 0.04 6.28
N ILE A 70 -5.37 -1.12 6.92
CA ILE A 70 -5.99 -2.33 6.38
C ILE A 70 -7.50 -2.15 6.26
N MET A 71 -8.13 -1.52 7.25
CA MET A 71 -9.56 -1.26 7.19
C MET A 71 -9.92 -0.40 5.97
N ILE A 72 -9.14 0.65 5.73
CA ILE A 72 -9.40 1.54 4.59
C ILE A 72 -9.27 0.79 3.28
N LEU A 73 -8.14 0.12 3.07
CA LEU A 73 -7.89 -0.57 1.80
C LEU A 73 -8.78 -1.78 1.64
N GLY A 74 -9.04 -2.50 2.73
CA GLY A 74 -9.87 -3.70 2.69
C GLY A 74 -11.32 -3.39 2.40
N ASN A 75 -11.87 -2.37 3.05
CA ASN A 75 -13.24 -1.98 2.78
C ASN A 75 -13.42 -1.48 1.35
N ALA A 76 -12.40 -0.78 0.83
CA ALA A 76 -12.45 -0.35 -0.56
C ALA A 76 -12.45 -1.54 -1.51
N GLY A 77 -11.62 -2.55 -1.22
CA GLY A 77 -11.58 -3.76 -2.03
C GLY A 77 -12.88 -4.54 -1.98
N LEU A 78 -13.46 -4.67 -0.79
CA LEU A 78 -14.74 -5.37 -0.63
C LEU A 78 -15.83 -4.66 -1.43
N GLU A 79 -15.90 -3.34 -1.31
CA GLU A 79 -16.90 -2.56 -2.03
C GLU A 79 -16.73 -2.71 -3.53
N GLU A 80 -15.50 -2.69 -4.00
CA GLU A 80 -15.23 -2.85 -5.43
C GLU A 80 -15.67 -4.22 -5.93
N ASN A 81 -15.60 -5.24 -5.07
CA ASN A 81 -16.04 -6.59 -5.42
C ASN A 81 -17.53 -6.81 -5.19
N GLY A 82 -18.26 -5.76 -4.83
CA GLY A 82 -19.71 -5.90 -4.56
C GLY A 82 -20.04 -6.53 -3.24
N GLU A 83 -19.09 -6.55 -2.32
CA GLU A 83 -19.29 -7.13 -0.98
C GLU A 83 -19.45 -6.03 0.05
N GLU A 84 -19.99 -6.39 1.20
CA GLU A 84 -20.25 -5.44 2.28
C GLU A 84 -18.93 -4.93 2.86
N PRO A 85 -18.68 -3.60 2.85
CA PRO A 85 -17.44 -3.06 3.44
C PRO A 85 -17.59 -2.93 4.95
N ASN A 86 -17.53 -4.06 5.64
CA ASN A 86 -17.87 -4.12 7.06
C ASN A 86 -16.67 -4.39 7.97
N LEU A 87 -15.45 -4.15 7.51
CA LEU A 87 -14.26 -4.30 8.34
C LEU A 87 -14.18 -3.19 9.36
N THR A 88 -13.79 -3.56 10.59
CA THR A 88 -13.53 -2.59 11.64
C THR A 88 -12.10 -2.75 12.11
N GLU A 89 -11.55 -1.67 12.66
CA GLU A 89 -10.20 -1.70 13.21
C GLU A 89 -10.08 -2.75 14.30
N LYS A 90 -11.10 -2.82 15.16
CA LYS A 90 -11.10 -3.78 16.27
C LYS A 90 -11.06 -5.21 15.79
N TRP A 91 -11.88 -5.54 14.79
CA TRP A 91 -11.91 -6.90 14.26
C TRP A 91 -10.57 -7.27 13.64
N ILE A 92 -9.98 -6.33 12.89
CA ILE A 92 -8.70 -6.56 12.23
C ILE A 92 -7.61 -6.83 13.28
N LEU A 93 -7.49 -5.94 14.27
CA LEU A 93 -6.44 -6.08 15.27
C LEU A 93 -6.61 -7.33 16.12
N ARG A 94 -7.87 -7.72 16.36
CA ARG A 94 -8.15 -8.91 17.16
C ARG A 94 -7.74 -10.19 16.42
N HIS A 95 -7.90 -10.22 15.11
CA HIS A 95 -7.65 -11.43 14.33
C HIS A 95 -6.32 -11.43 13.62
N MET A 96 -5.58 -10.32 13.67
CA MET A 96 -4.27 -10.22 13.08
C MET A 96 -3.25 -10.73 14.08
N LYS A 97 -2.72 -11.92 13.83
CA LYS A 97 -1.79 -12.55 14.77
C LYS A 97 -0.35 -12.11 14.49
N PRO A 98 0.48 -11.96 15.55
CA PRO A 98 1.84 -11.44 15.37
C PRO A 98 2.66 -12.09 14.26
N PRO A 99 2.64 -13.42 14.06
CA PRO A 99 3.46 -14.00 12.99
C PRO A 99 3.02 -13.59 11.59
N MET A 100 1.80 -13.05 11.43
CA MET A 100 1.27 -12.65 10.13
C MET A 100 1.60 -11.22 9.74
N ILE A 101 2.01 -10.40 10.73
CA ILE A 101 2.10 -8.95 10.52
C ILE A 101 3.05 -8.58 9.40
N LEU A 102 4.24 -9.20 9.40
CA LEU A 102 5.25 -8.85 8.39
C LEU A 102 4.76 -9.12 6.97
N ASN A 103 4.20 -10.32 6.74
CA ASN A 103 3.71 -10.67 5.41
C ASN A 103 2.56 -9.78 4.98
N MET A 104 1.67 -9.43 5.90
CA MET A 104 0.58 -8.53 5.60
C MET A 104 1.08 -7.12 5.29
N ALA A 105 2.08 -6.66 6.04
CA ALA A 105 2.66 -5.35 5.79
C ALA A 105 3.28 -5.29 4.40
N VAL A 106 3.98 -6.35 3.99
CA VAL A 106 4.57 -6.41 2.65
C VAL A 106 3.48 -6.35 1.58
N ALA A 107 2.38 -7.08 1.77
CA ALA A 107 1.28 -7.06 0.80
C ALA A 107 0.66 -5.68 0.69
N VAL A 108 0.48 -4.99 1.82
CA VAL A 108 -0.11 -3.66 1.84
C VAL A 108 0.82 -2.65 1.17
N VAL A 109 2.13 -2.72 1.48
CA VAL A 109 3.11 -1.85 0.85
C VAL A 109 3.09 -2.04 -0.67
N ASN A 110 3.03 -3.29 -1.12
CA ASN A 110 3.01 -3.59 -2.56
C ASN A 110 1.75 -3.06 -3.23
N GLU A 111 0.60 -3.16 -2.57
CA GLU A 111 -0.63 -2.62 -3.16
C GLU A 111 -0.57 -1.10 -3.30
N ILE A 112 -0.05 -0.42 -2.29
CA ILE A 112 0.08 1.03 -2.36
C ILE A 112 1.08 1.43 -3.43
N ALA A 113 2.18 0.70 -3.54
CA ALA A 113 3.18 0.99 -4.58
C ALA A 113 2.58 0.81 -5.97
N GLU A 114 1.77 -0.23 -6.17
CA GLU A 114 1.09 -0.44 -7.45
C GLU A 114 0.12 0.68 -7.74
N GLY A 115 -0.64 1.12 -6.74
CA GLY A 115 -1.61 2.19 -6.92
C GLY A 115 -0.96 3.54 -7.21
N ASN A 116 0.27 3.72 -6.75
CA ASN A 116 1.01 4.96 -7.01
C ASN A 116 1.81 4.91 -8.31
N ARG A 117 1.88 3.74 -8.95
CA ARG A 117 2.67 3.62 -10.16
C ARG A 117 1.97 4.32 -11.32
N MET A 118 2.74 5.14 -12.00
CA MET A 118 2.23 5.77 -13.19
C MET A 118 2.47 4.83 -14.35
N GLU A 119 1.40 4.33 -14.93
CA GLU A 119 1.53 3.44 -16.07
C GLU A 119 1.77 4.25 -17.31
N SER A 120 2.79 3.89 -18.05
CA SER A 120 2.97 4.47 -19.36
C SER A 120 1.83 4.00 -20.21
N PRO A 121 1.22 4.90 -20.98
CA PRO A 121 0.23 4.44 -21.96
C PRO A 121 0.94 3.47 -22.87
N LYS A 122 0.40 2.33 -23.04
CA LYS A 122 0.96 1.42 -23.93
C LYS A 122 0.76 1.93 -25.23
N THR A 123 1.72 2.51 -25.64
CA THR A 123 1.67 2.78 -27.00
C THR A 123 1.84 1.50 -27.55
N GLU A 124 1.19 1.14 -27.78
CA GLU A 124 1.44 0.16 -28.11
C GLU A 124 2.41 0.20 -28.83
N GLY A 125 3.00 0.28 -28.94
CA GLY A 125 4.18 0.29 -29.34
C GLY A 125 5.02 0.77 -28.49
N GLY A 126 5.02 0.85 -28.13
CA GLY A 126 5.76 1.05 -27.49
C GLY A 126 6.18 1.21 -26.68
N ASN A 127 6.06 1.51 -26.84
CA ASN A 127 6.64 1.78 -25.96
C ASN A 127 6.77 2.15 -25.22
N GLY A 128 6.68 2.48 -25.17
CA GLY A 128 6.94 3.00 -24.49
C GLY A 128 7.01 3.65 -23.79
N PRO A 129 7.01 4.09 -23.87
CA PRO A 129 7.30 4.93 -23.07
C PRO A 129 7.23 5.80 -22.69
N VAL A 130 6.81 6.35 -22.86
CA VAL A 130 7.34 7.22 -22.59
C VAL A 130 7.30 7.93 -21.87
N ASP A 131 7.09 8.25 -22.00
CA ASP A 131 7.71 8.97 -21.46
C ASP A 131 7.57 9.63 -20.92
N GLU A 132 7.25 9.77 -21.05
CA GLU A 132 7.68 10.41 -20.73
C GLU A 132 7.38 11.10 -20.12
N GLY A 133 6.82 11.28 -20.72
CA GLY A 133 7.17 11.89 -20.43
C GLY A 133 6.82 12.53 -19.98
N LEU A 134 6.22 12.66 -20.20
CA LEU A 134 6.63 13.11 -20.05
C LEU A 134 7.07 13.37 -19.77
N GLU A 135 6.87 13.23 -20.11
CA GLU A 135 7.75 13.36 -20.05
C GLU A 135 7.91 13.44 -20.00
N ASP A 136 7.37 13.57 -20.63
CA ASP A 136 8.03 13.71 -20.75
C ASP A 136 7.83 14.16 -20.65
N GLU A 137 7.18 14.03 -21.14
CA GLU A 137 7.53 14.35 -21.20
C GLU A 137 7.71 14.60 -20.88
N ILE A 138 7.39 15.10 -21.69
CA ILE A 138 8.02 15.18 -21.64
C ILE A 138 8.51 14.95 -21.49
N GLY A 139 8.17 14.68 -22.24
CA GLY A 139 9.05 14.20 -22.37
C GLY A 139 9.31 14.00 -22.31
N LYS A 140 9.31 13.77 -22.74
CA LYS A 140 9.89 13.54 -22.96
C LYS A 140 10.30 13.44 -22.81
N LYS A 141 9.69 13.28 -23.45
CA LYS A 141 10.32 13.21 -23.57
C LYS A 141 10.76 13.00 -23.40
N GLN A 142 10.40 12.99 -24.15
CA GLN A 142 11.11 12.78 -24.19
C GLN A 142 11.50 12.40 -23.94
N GLN A 143 10.98 12.20 -24.51
CA GLN A 143 11.60 11.87 -24.51
C GLN A 143 11.86 11.52 -24.15
N GLY A 144 10.82 11.41 -24.85
CA GLY A 144 11.48 11.09 -24.72
C GLY A 144 11.45 10.91 -24.39
N SER A 145 11.26 10.76 -24.93
CA SER A 145 11.74 10.45 -24.69
C SER A 145 11.82 10.60 -24.25
#